data_9b7d67f4d6b7cdbc675653bdd628f0b5
#
_entry.id   9b7d67f4d6b7cdbc675653bdd628f0b5
#
_cell.length_a   1.000
_cell.length_b   1.000
_cell.length_c   1.000
_cell.angle_alpha   90.00
_cell.angle_beta   90.00
_cell.angle_gamma   90.00
#
_symmetry.space_group_name_H-M   'P 1'
#
loop_
_entity.id
_entity.type
_entity.pdbx_description
1 polymer ?
#
loop_
_entity_poly.entity_id
_entity_poly.type
_entity_poly.pdbx_seq_one_letter_code
_entity_poly.pdbx_strand_id
1 'polypeptide(L)'
;MDNIFKQTLLYDFYGELLNEHQRKVYEDAVFNDLSLSEDADNYGVSRQAIHDLIKRVTKMLEKYENKLHMIERFAKMQDIAQGIKDTIAEYKESRNDKLLDKISEDTELIIDEF
;
A
#
# COMPACT_ATOMS: atom_id res chain seq x y z
N MET A 1 3.65 11.41 10.64
CA MET A 1 3.76 10.51 9.52
C MET A 1 3.47 11.19 8.21
N ASP A 2 4.23 10.84 7.25
CA ASP A 2 4.18 11.47 5.96
C ASP A 2 2.92 11.06 5.19
N ASN A 3 2.08 12.06 4.83
CA ASN A 3 0.87 11.83 4.05
C ASN A 3 1.17 11.25 2.67
N ILE A 4 2.30 11.62 2.08
CA ILE A 4 2.69 11.12 0.76
C ILE A 4 2.99 9.62 0.81
N PHE A 5 3.59 9.14 1.87
CA PHE A 5 3.85 7.71 2.04
C PHE A 5 2.54 6.92 2.11
N LYS A 6 1.59 7.39 2.91
CA LYS A 6 0.26 6.78 3.02
C LYS A 6 -0.48 6.81 1.69
N GLN A 7 -0.47 7.94 1.00
CA GLN A 7 -1.10 8.10 -0.29
C GLN A 7 -0.49 7.17 -1.33
N THR A 8 0.82 6.99 -1.30
CA THR A 8 1.51 6.09 -2.22
C THR A 8 1.06 4.64 -2.01
N LEU A 9 1.01 4.18 -0.76
CA LEU A 9 0.55 2.82 -0.46
C LEU A 9 -0.90 2.60 -0.87
N LEU A 10 -1.76 3.53 -0.54
CA LEU A 10 -3.18 3.45 -0.91
C LEU A 10 -3.35 3.38 -2.42
N TYR A 11 -2.62 4.23 -3.14
CA TYR A 11 -2.70 4.26 -4.59
C TYR A 11 -2.16 2.99 -5.21
N ASP A 12 -1.03 2.47 -4.71
CA ASP A 12 -0.44 1.24 -5.22
C ASP A 12 -1.40 0.05 -5.09
N PHE A 13 -2.13 -0.04 -3.99
CA PHE A 13 -3.05 -1.14 -3.75
C PHE A 13 -4.41 -0.97 -4.41
N TYR A 14 -4.92 0.25 -4.44
CA TYR A 14 -6.32 0.50 -4.82
C TYR A 14 -6.51 1.46 -5.99
N GLY A 15 -5.43 2.00 -6.54
CA GLY A 15 -5.53 2.99 -7.62
C GLY A 15 -6.26 2.49 -8.85
N GLU A 16 -6.18 1.20 -9.15
CA GLU A 16 -6.87 0.62 -10.30
C GLU A 16 -8.38 0.62 -10.16
N LEU A 17 -8.90 0.82 -8.96
CA LEU A 17 -10.33 0.91 -8.72
C LEU A 17 -10.89 2.30 -9.03
N LEU A 18 -10.03 3.27 -9.28
CA LEU A 18 -10.41 4.62 -9.66
C LEU A 18 -10.69 4.67 -11.16
N ASN A 19 -11.55 5.63 -11.59
CA ASN A 19 -11.72 5.86 -13.01
C ASN A 19 -10.48 6.56 -13.59
N GLU A 20 -10.38 6.59 -14.91
CA GLU A 20 -9.20 7.12 -15.60
C GLU A 20 -8.92 8.57 -15.25
N HIS A 21 -9.94 9.41 -15.19
CA HIS A 21 -9.80 10.82 -14.84
C HIS A 21 -9.27 11.00 -13.42
N GLN A 22 -9.84 10.28 -12.45
CA GLN A 22 -9.41 10.33 -11.07
C GLN A 22 -7.95 9.90 -10.93
N ARG A 23 -7.58 8.81 -11.59
CA ARG A 23 -6.21 8.30 -11.57
C ARG A 23 -5.22 9.32 -12.10
N LYS A 24 -5.53 9.89 -13.25
CA LYS A 24 -4.63 10.84 -13.91
C LYS A 24 -4.43 12.10 -13.11
N VAL A 25 -5.51 12.70 -12.61
CA VAL A 25 -5.42 13.90 -11.79
C VAL A 25 -4.66 13.61 -10.50
N TYR A 26 -4.95 12.48 -9.88
CA TYR A 26 -4.30 12.10 -8.63
C TYR A 26 -2.80 11.87 -8.84
N GLU A 27 -2.42 11.16 -9.90
CA GLU A 27 -1.02 10.93 -10.24
C GLU A 27 -0.27 12.24 -10.47
N ASP A 28 -0.86 13.15 -11.24
CA ASP A 28 -0.24 14.44 -11.54
C ASP A 28 -0.02 15.28 -10.28
N ALA A 29 -1.03 15.36 -9.44
CA ALA A 29 -0.98 16.22 -8.26
C ALA A 29 -0.16 15.63 -7.11
N VAL A 30 -0.21 14.31 -6.93
CA VAL A 30 0.41 13.65 -5.77
C VAL A 30 1.81 13.13 -6.11
N PHE A 31 2.01 12.59 -7.31
CA PHE A 31 3.25 11.91 -7.67
C PHE A 31 4.13 12.64 -8.67
N ASN A 32 3.57 13.48 -9.52
CA ASN A 32 4.32 14.17 -10.58
C ASN A 32 4.68 15.61 -10.23
N ASP A 33 4.54 16.00 -8.97
CA ASP A 33 4.89 17.33 -8.46
C ASP A 33 4.21 18.51 -9.17
N LEU A 34 3.10 18.26 -9.85
CA LEU A 34 2.33 19.36 -10.42
C LEU A 34 1.63 20.12 -9.30
N SER A 35 1.69 21.45 -9.37
CA SER A 35 0.95 22.29 -8.43
C SER A 35 -0.54 22.18 -8.71
N LEU A 36 -1.35 22.55 -7.72
CA LEU A 36 -2.81 22.61 -7.91
C LEU A 36 -3.17 23.54 -9.06
N SER A 37 -2.43 24.64 -9.24
CA SER A 37 -2.65 25.60 -10.34
C SER A 37 -2.35 24.97 -11.69
N GLU A 38 -1.24 24.25 -11.82
CA GLU A 38 -0.85 23.59 -13.06
C GLU A 38 -1.87 22.50 -13.43
N ASP A 39 -2.29 21.72 -12.46
CA ASP A 39 -3.29 20.67 -12.67
C ASP A 39 -4.63 21.28 -13.08
N ALA A 40 -5.05 22.34 -12.40
CA ALA A 40 -6.28 23.06 -12.72
C ALA A 40 -6.27 23.59 -14.17
N ASP A 41 -5.15 24.16 -14.58
CA ASP A 41 -4.98 24.68 -15.94
C ASP A 41 -5.06 23.55 -16.98
N ASN A 42 -4.42 22.44 -16.70
CA ASN A 42 -4.40 21.27 -17.60
C ASN A 42 -5.79 20.68 -17.83
N TYR A 43 -6.64 20.73 -16.82
CA TYR A 43 -7.99 20.13 -16.91
C TYR A 43 -9.12 21.16 -17.05
N GLY A 44 -8.76 22.45 -17.13
CA GLY A 44 -9.75 23.52 -17.33
C GLY A 44 -10.71 23.69 -16.16
N VAL A 45 -10.26 23.45 -14.94
CA VAL A 45 -11.07 23.56 -13.72
C VAL A 45 -10.37 24.47 -12.71
N SER A 46 -11.03 24.78 -11.60
CA SER A 46 -10.44 25.62 -10.56
C SER A 46 -9.45 24.83 -9.70
N ARG A 47 -8.54 25.56 -9.04
CA ARG A 47 -7.61 24.96 -8.05
C ARG A 47 -8.37 24.25 -6.94
N GLN A 48 -9.48 24.87 -6.50
CA GLN A 48 -10.31 24.28 -5.45
C GLN A 48 -10.92 22.96 -5.91
N ALA A 49 -11.35 22.88 -7.18
CA ALA A 49 -11.89 21.64 -7.74
C ALA A 49 -10.86 20.50 -7.71
N ILE A 50 -9.59 20.80 -8.05
CA ILE A 50 -8.52 19.81 -7.98
C ILE A 50 -8.27 19.38 -6.53
N HIS A 51 -8.18 20.34 -5.62
CA HIS A 51 -7.98 20.06 -4.19
C HIS A 51 -9.09 19.15 -3.65
N ASP A 52 -10.33 19.47 -3.98
CA ASP A 52 -11.49 18.68 -3.53
C ASP A 52 -11.50 17.29 -4.14
N LEU A 53 -11.08 17.15 -5.40
CA LEU A 53 -10.98 15.85 -6.05
C LEU A 53 -9.94 14.98 -5.37
N ILE A 54 -8.74 15.52 -5.09
CA ILE A 54 -7.67 14.79 -4.41
C ILE A 54 -8.14 14.32 -3.04
N LYS A 55 -8.79 15.20 -2.29
CA LYS A 55 -9.30 14.89 -0.97
C LYS A 55 -10.35 13.78 -1.02
N ARG A 56 -11.26 13.86 -1.98
CA ARG A 56 -12.32 12.86 -2.16
C ARG A 56 -11.74 11.51 -2.58
N VAL A 57 -10.80 11.51 -3.52
CA VAL A 57 -10.14 10.28 -3.97
C VAL A 57 -9.37 9.62 -2.83
N THR A 58 -8.62 10.40 -2.05
CA THR A 58 -7.89 9.87 -0.90
C THR A 58 -8.85 9.17 0.08
N LYS A 59 -10.01 9.79 0.34
CA LYS A 59 -11.03 9.17 1.19
C LYS A 59 -11.59 7.89 0.60
N MET A 60 -11.77 7.84 -0.72
CA MET A 60 -12.21 6.61 -1.40
C MET A 60 -11.20 5.48 -1.21
N LEU A 61 -9.92 5.79 -1.39
CA LEU A 61 -8.84 4.80 -1.21
C LEU A 61 -8.78 4.31 0.24
N GLU A 62 -8.90 5.22 1.20
CA GLU A 62 -8.96 4.85 2.62
C GLU A 62 -10.15 3.95 2.94
N LYS A 63 -11.28 4.21 2.31
CA LYS A 63 -12.49 3.40 2.48
C LYS A 63 -12.28 1.98 1.95
N TYR A 64 -11.59 1.83 0.83
CA TYR A 64 -11.24 0.51 0.32
C TYR A 64 -10.36 -0.25 1.30
N GLU A 65 -9.33 0.42 1.84
CA GLU A 65 -8.46 -0.22 2.84
C GLU A 65 -9.24 -0.60 4.10
N ASN A 66 -10.13 0.27 4.56
CA ASN A 66 -10.95 -0.03 5.75
C ASN A 66 -11.82 -1.26 5.57
N LYS A 67 -12.21 -1.56 4.32
CA LYS A 67 -13.01 -2.74 4.02
C LYS A 67 -12.18 -3.97 3.70
N LEU A 68 -11.12 -3.80 2.95
CA LEU A 68 -10.37 -4.92 2.38
C LEU A 68 -9.12 -5.29 3.17
N HIS A 69 -8.53 -4.32 3.88
CA HIS A 69 -7.35 -4.50 4.72
C HIS A 69 -6.14 -5.10 3.98
N MET A 70 -6.01 -4.85 2.67
CA MET A 70 -4.95 -5.44 1.88
C MET A 70 -3.56 -4.92 2.26
N ILE A 71 -3.45 -3.63 2.59
CA ILE A 71 -2.18 -3.05 3.04
C ILE A 71 -1.77 -3.68 4.37
N GLU A 72 -2.70 -3.78 5.31
CA GLU A 72 -2.47 -4.38 6.62
C GLU A 72 -2.06 -5.85 6.49
N ARG A 73 -2.77 -6.60 5.67
CA ARG A 73 -2.51 -8.03 5.43
C ARG A 73 -1.16 -8.23 4.74
N PHE A 74 -0.84 -7.38 3.77
CA PHE A 74 0.43 -7.45 3.08
C PHE A 74 1.60 -7.19 4.03
N ALA A 75 1.49 -6.17 4.90
CA ALA A 75 2.52 -5.89 5.90
C ALA A 75 2.74 -7.08 6.83
N LYS A 76 1.66 -7.71 7.26
CA LYS A 76 1.71 -8.91 8.10
C LYS A 76 2.42 -10.06 7.38
N MET A 77 2.12 -10.26 6.10
CA MET A 77 2.77 -11.29 5.30
C MET A 77 4.27 -11.03 5.14
N GLN A 78 4.65 -9.78 4.93
CA GLN A 78 6.07 -9.42 4.83
C GLN A 78 6.82 -9.71 6.13
N ASP A 79 6.22 -9.42 7.27
CA ASP A 79 6.83 -9.70 8.57
C ASP A 79 7.02 -11.20 8.78
N ILE A 80 6.02 -11.99 8.45
CA ILE A 80 6.11 -13.45 8.57
C ILE A 80 7.18 -13.99 7.63
N ALA A 81 7.22 -13.53 6.39
CA ALA A 81 8.22 -13.96 5.41
C ALA A 81 9.63 -13.60 5.85
N GLN A 82 9.82 -12.40 6.41
CA GLN A 82 11.11 -12.00 6.93
C GLN A 82 11.52 -12.88 8.11
N GLY A 83 10.59 -13.22 8.97
CA GLY A 83 10.82 -14.13 10.09
C GLY A 83 11.26 -15.52 9.61
N ILE A 84 10.64 -16.03 8.56
CA ILE A 84 11.05 -17.31 7.95
C ILE A 84 12.48 -17.23 7.44
N LYS A 85 12.80 -16.16 6.73
CA LYS A 85 14.14 -15.93 6.17
C LYS A 85 15.19 -15.89 7.28
N ASP A 86 14.89 -15.19 8.36
CA ASP A 86 15.82 -15.09 9.51
C ASP A 86 16.00 -16.44 10.19
N THR A 87 14.94 -17.21 10.33
CA THR A 87 15.00 -18.55 10.94
C THR A 87 15.83 -19.51 10.07
N ILE A 88 15.69 -19.41 8.76
CA ILE A 88 16.50 -20.21 7.83
C ILE A 88 18.00 -19.88 8.00
N ALA A 89 18.35 -18.60 8.09
CA ALA A 89 19.73 -18.19 8.29
C ALA A 89 20.29 -18.74 9.60
N GLU A 90 19.52 -18.68 10.67
CA GLU A 90 19.88 -19.25 11.97
C GLU A 90 20.06 -20.76 11.90
N TYR A 91 19.16 -21.45 11.20
CA TYR A 91 19.25 -22.90 11.02
C TYR A 91 20.54 -23.29 10.28
N LYS A 92 20.92 -22.53 9.27
CA LYS A 92 22.14 -22.83 8.50
C LYS A 92 23.40 -22.80 9.37
N GLU A 93 23.40 -21.97 10.40
CA GLU A 93 24.52 -21.86 11.33
C GLU A 93 24.48 -22.92 12.44
N SER A 94 23.31 -23.06 13.07
CA SER A 94 23.15 -23.90 14.27
C SER A 94 22.79 -25.36 13.97
N ARG A 95 22.13 -25.61 12.85
CA ARG A 95 21.55 -26.92 12.49
C ARG A 95 20.59 -27.46 13.54
N ASN A 96 19.96 -26.55 14.29
CA ASN A 96 18.98 -26.91 15.30
C ASN A 96 17.63 -27.20 14.63
N ASP A 97 17.23 -28.46 14.62
CA ASP A 97 16.00 -28.92 13.95
C ASP A 97 14.73 -28.29 14.51
N LYS A 98 14.75 -27.78 15.73
CA LYS A 98 13.59 -27.07 16.30
C LYS A 98 13.25 -25.82 15.51
N LEU A 99 14.22 -25.23 14.82
CA LEU A 99 13.97 -24.07 13.97
C LEU A 99 13.11 -24.42 12.76
N LEU A 100 13.17 -25.67 12.30
CA LEU A 100 12.28 -26.15 11.22
C LEU A 100 10.82 -26.14 11.64
N ASP A 101 10.55 -26.43 12.90
CA ASP A 101 9.19 -26.36 13.45
C ASP A 101 8.65 -24.93 13.41
N LYS A 102 9.50 -23.97 13.74
CA LYS A 102 9.14 -22.55 13.68
C LYS A 102 8.83 -22.11 12.25
N ILE A 103 9.61 -22.56 11.28
CA ILE A 103 9.35 -22.27 9.86
C ILE A 103 7.99 -22.85 9.45
N SER A 104 7.69 -24.07 9.88
CA SER A 104 6.41 -24.71 9.61
C SER A 104 5.24 -23.93 10.21
N GLU A 105 5.38 -23.48 11.46
CA GLU A 105 4.35 -22.66 12.12
C GLU A 105 4.13 -21.34 11.39
N ASP A 106 5.20 -20.66 10.98
CA ASP A 106 5.10 -19.39 10.26
C ASP A 106 4.43 -19.59 8.89
N THR A 107 4.77 -20.68 8.21
CA THR A 107 4.14 -21.03 6.94
C THR A 107 2.63 -21.26 7.11
N GLU A 108 2.24 -21.91 8.20
CA GLU A 108 0.84 -22.16 8.51
C GLU A 108 0.07 -20.84 8.73
N LEU A 109 0.71 -19.86 9.36
CA LEU A 109 0.11 -18.53 9.52
C LEU A 109 -0.19 -17.88 8.19
N ILE A 110 0.70 -18.06 7.19
CA ILE A 110 0.48 -17.53 5.84
C ILE A 110 -0.70 -18.24 5.18
N ILE A 111 -0.75 -19.57 5.28
CA ILE A 111 -1.82 -20.36 4.69
C ILE A 111 -3.17 -19.96 5.28
N ASP A 112 -3.23 -19.77 6.59
CA ASP A 112 -4.47 -19.43 7.28
C ASP A 112 -4.97 -18.02 6.96
N GLU A 113 -4.09 -17.12 6.51
CA GLU A 113 -4.47 -15.75 6.14
C GLU A 113 -5.32 -15.72 4.86
N PHE A 114 -5.11 -16.66 3.99
CA PHE A 114 -5.83 -16.78 2.73
C PHE A 114 -6.71 -18.01 2.70
#